data_f0da5d25e28bc788380c178e9e36361a
#
_entry.id   f0da5d25e28bc788380c178e9e36361a
#
_cell.length_a   1.000
_cell.length_b   1.000
_cell.length_c   1.000
_cell.angle_alpha   90.00
_cell.angle_beta   90.00
_cell.angle_gamma   90.00
#
_symmetry.space_group_name_H-M   'P 1'
#
loop_
_entity.id
_entity.type
_entity.pdbx_description
1 polymer ?
#
loop_
_entity_poly.entity_id
_entity_poly.type
_entity_poly.pdbx_seq_one_letter_code
_entity_poly.pdbx_strand_id
1 'polypeptide(L)'
;SLKLAAESLDHQDLIVCCAPRYFTEIIPIWSFLWVVALKEFYLYSGESDAVLENWAACKTNINNTKTYINEEGLFDAPFWNMFDWGEIDWMGRRVVLFNSIMLGGALDSCIELCEVTEDQEFAQECCEYKASLITAVNKYFKNGAYPDNTDNLNSGSQITLAVAYLHGFLDKKDFSEETLKTLTEIGSPFSLLYLYEAYEKAGDYQKIISHITSSYRQMVESGATTVWEVFPGTPYGPKGFPTRSHAHAWSSVPVYFFT
;
A
#
# COMPACT_ATOMS: atom_id res chain seq x y z
N SER A 1 18.75 4.91 -5.27
CA SER A 1 18.06 4.13 -4.19
C SER A 1 17.30 2.93 -4.72
N LEU A 2 16.56 3.05 -5.84
CA LEU A 2 15.81 1.92 -6.43
C LEU A 2 16.73 0.74 -6.78
N LYS A 3 17.83 0.98 -7.48
CA LYS A 3 18.83 -0.04 -7.82
C LYS A 3 19.41 -0.74 -6.58
N LEU A 4 19.77 0.02 -5.55
CA LEU A 4 20.32 -0.55 -4.32
C LEU A 4 19.31 -1.45 -3.58
N ALA A 5 18.03 -1.10 -3.61
CA ALA A 5 16.99 -1.95 -3.05
C ALA A 5 16.80 -3.23 -3.90
N ALA A 6 16.87 -3.13 -5.22
CA ALA A 6 16.78 -4.27 -6.14
C ALA A 6 17.90 -5.31 -5.92
N GLU A 7 19.12 -4.87 -5.58
CA GLU A 7 20.25 -5.76 -5.28
C GLU A 7 19.99 -6.69 -4.09
N SER A 8 19.00 -6.40 -3.25
CA SER A 8 18.61 -7.30 -2.16
C SER A 8 18.04 -8.64 -2.63
N LEU A 9 17.52 -8.70 -3.86
CA LEU A 9 17.00 -9.93 -4.46
C LEU A 9 18.10 -10.99 -4.71
N ASP A 10 19.36 -10.62 -4.68
CA ASP A 10 20.48 -11.57 -4.76
C ASP A 10 20.51 -12.52 -3.55
N HIS A 11 19.86 -12.16 -2.45
CA HIS A 11 19.91 -12.88 -1.18
C HIS A 11 18.54 -13.04 -0.51
N GLN A 12 17.50 -12.44 -1.06
CA GLN A 12 16.14 -12.44 -0.51
C GLN A 12 15.11 -12.73 -1.61
N ASP A 13 13.99 -13.31 -1.21
CA ASP A 13 12.93 -13.64 -2.17
C ASP A 13 12.15 -12.39 -2.66
N LEU A 14 12.01 -11.40 -1.79
CA LEU A 14 11.38 -10.13 -2.10
C LEU A 14 12.31 -8.97 -1.73
N ILE A 15 12.07 -7.81 -2.34
CA ILE A 15 12.82 -6.59 -2.04
C ILE A 15 12.62 -6.20 -0.57
N VAL A 16 13.73 -5.98 0.13
CA VAL A 16 13.72 -5.64 1.55
C VAL A 16 13.16 -4.24 1.81
N CYS A 17 12.64 -4.01 3.00
CA CYS A 17 12.02 -2.74 3.38
C CYS A 17 13.00 -1.56 3.43
N CYS A 18 14.30 -1.82 3.56
CA CYS A 18 15.34 -0.78 3.54
C CYS A 18 16.70 -1.35 3.14
N ALA A 19 17.42 -0.60 2.29
CA ALA A 19 18.77 -0.92 1.82
C ALA A 19 19.61 0.37 1.69
N PRO A 20 20.92 0.35 2.02
CA PRO A 20 21.66 -0.77 2.61
C PRO A 20 21.37 -0.90 4.11
N ARG A 21 21.25 -2.12 4.59
CA ARG A 21 21.01 -2.37 6.01
C ARG A 21 21.63 -3.69 6.46
N TYR A 22 21.98 -3.78 7.74
CA TYR A 22 22.45 -5.02 8.35
C TYR A 22 21.34 -6.05 8.54
N PHE A 23 20.10 -5.60 8.76
CA PHE A 23 18.92 -6.48 8.86
C PHE A 23 18.26 -6.64 7.49
N THR A 24 17.90 -7.86 7.16
CA THR A 24 17.18 -8.24 5.94
C THR A 24 15.71 -8.51 6.28
N GLU A 25 14.97 -7.48 6.67
CA GLU A 25 13.57 -7.63 6.96
C GLU A 25 12.74 -7.40 5.71
N ILE A 26 11.81 -8.33 5.44
CA ILE A 26 10.85 -8.19 4.37
C ILE A 26 9.52 -7.74 4.97
N ILE A 27 9.02 -6.63 4.44
CA ILE A 27 7.67 -6.16 4.64
C ILE A 27 7.02 -6.18 3.26
N PRO A 28 6.10 -7.10 2.94
CA PRO A 28 5.64 -7.34 1.57
C PRO A 28 5.14 -6.08 0.85
N ILE A 29 4.41 -5.19 1.53
CA ILE A 29 3.92 -3.97 0.91
C ILE A 29 5.05 -3.07 0.38
N TRP A 30 6.22 -3.03 1.05
CA TRP A 30 7.37 -2.25 0.56
C TRP A 30 7.98 -2.83 -0.71
N SER A 31 7.96 -4.17 -0.85
CA SER A 31 8.35 -4.84 -2.10
C SER A 31 7.39 -4.48 -3.24
N PHE A 32 6.10 -4.36 -2.96
CA PHE A 32 5.10 -3.92 -3.94
C PHE A 32 5.25 -2.43 -4.26
N LEU A 33 5.42 -1.60 -3.24
CA LEU A 33 5.62 -0.16 -3.40
C LEU A 33 6.94 0.18 -4.10
N TRP A 34 7.94 -0.69 -4.08
CA TRP A 34 9.13 -0.51 -4.89
C TRP A 34 8.82 -0.51 -6.39
N VAL A 35 7.91 -1.38 -6.84
CA VAL A 35 7.44 -1.42 -8.23
C VAL A 35 6.68 -0.14 -8.58
N VAL A 36 5.80 0.30 -7.68
CA VAL A 36 5.09 1.57 -7.83
C VAL A 36 6.08 2.74 -7.91
N ALA A 37 7.08 2.77 -7.02
CA ALA A 37 8.10 3.81 -7.01
C ALA A 37 8.95 3.82 -8.29
N LEU A 38 9.20 2.68 -8.91
CA LEU A 38 9.89 2.60 -10.21
C LEU A 38 9.04 3.24 -11.31
N LYS A 39 7.73 2.96 -11.33
CA LYS A 39 6.78 3.62 -12.25
C LYS A 39 6.71 5.12 -12.00
N GLU A 40 6.51 5.54 -10.75
CA GLU A 40 6.44 6.96 -10.39
C GLU A 40 7.71 7.72 -10.77
N PHE A 41 8.88 7.12 -10.54
CA PHE A 41 10.14 7.72 -10.95
C PHE A 41 10.16 7.99 -12.46
N TYR A 42 9.71 7.03 -13.27
CA TYR A 42 9.61 7.21 -14.72
C TYR A 42 8.61 8.31 -15.10
N LEU A 43 7.43 8.32 -14.48
CA LEU A 43 6.40 9.32 -14.79
C LEU A 43 6.86 10.76 -14.48
N TYR A 44 7.60 10.96 -13.38
CA TYR A 44 8.09 12.29 -13.00
C TYR A 44 9.38 12.72 -13.72
N SER A 45 10.27 11.78 -14.06
CA SER A 45 11.56 12.10 -14.66
C SER A 45 11.57 11.99 -16.20
N GLY A 46 10.75 11.10 -16.76
CA GLY A 46 10.83 10.68 -18.16
C GLY A 46 12.02 9.77 -18.46
N GLU A 47 12.78 9.33 -17.45
CA GLU A 47 14.02 8.54 -17.63
C GLU A 47 13.70 7.05 -17.75
N SER A 48 13.60 6.54 -18.97
CA SER A 48 13.37 5.12 -19.25
C SER A 48 14.54 4.22 -18.84
N ASP A 49 15.77 4.73 -18.84
CA ASP A 49 16.97 3.94 -18.51
C ASP A 49 16.87 3.33 -17.10
N ALA A 50 16.32 4.08 -16.14
CA ALA A 50 16.11 3.57 -14.78
C ALA A 50 15.14 2.38 -14.74
N VAL A 51 14.12 2.38 -15.61
CA VAL A 51 13.19 1.25 -15.76
C VAL A 51 13.91 0.06 -16.36
N LEU A 52 14.61 0.27 -17.47
CA LEU A 52 15.32 -0.80 -18.20
C LEU A 52 16.39 -1.47 -17.31
N GLU A 53 17.17 -0.68 -16.56
CA GLU A 53 18.19 -1.20 -15.63
C GLU A 53 17.60 -2.05 -14.50
N ASN A 54 16.38 -1.74 -14.03
CA ASN A 54 15.75 -2.44 -12.93
C ASN A 54 14.67 -3.45 -13.36
N TRP A 55 14.43 -3.61 -14.67
CA TRP A 55 13.34 -4.43 -15.18
C TRP A 55 13.47 -5.91 -14.79
N ALA A 56 14.66 -6.48 -14.90
CA ALA A 56 14.90 -7.86 -14.48
C ALA A 56 14.59 -8.08 -12.99
N ALA A 57 14.97 -7.14 -12.13
CA ALA A 57 14.66 -7.18 -10.71
C ALA A 57 13.15 -7.03 -10.47
N CYS A 58 12.47 -6.17 -11.21
CA CYS A 58 11.02 -6.01 -11.14
C CYS A 58 10.30 -7.33 -11.45
N LYS A 59 10.65 -7.99 -12.55
CA LYS A 59 10.10 -9.31 -12.91
C LYS A 59 10.40 -10.36 -11.87
N THR A 60 11.62 -10.42 -11.36
CA THR A 60 12.01 -11.36 -10.30
C THR A 60 11.19 -11.14 -9.04
N ASN A 61 11.07 -9.89 -8.57
CA ASN A 61 10.28 -9.55 -7.37
C ASN A 61 8.82 -9.99 -7.51
N ILE A 62 8.19 -9.70 -8.65
CA ILE A 62 6.79 -10.10 -8.91
C ILE A 62 6.66 -11.62 -9.03
N ASN A 63 7.56 -12.29 -9.76
CA ASN A 63 7.49 -13.75 -9.91
C ASN A 63 7.68 -14.47 -8.59
N ASN A 64 8.55 -13.96 -7.71
CA ASN A 64 8.76 -14.54 -6.39
C ASN A 64 7.51 -14.45 -5.51
N THR A 65 6.63 -13.45 -5.71
CA THR A 65 5.36 -13.38 -4.96
C THR A 65 4.47 -14.61 -5.21
N LYS A 66 4.59 -15.24 -6.39
CA LYS A 66 3.79 -16.42 -6.75
C LYS A 66 4.05 -17.60 -5.81
N THR A 67 5.24 -17.69 -5.19
CA THR A 67 5.58 -18.75 -4.23
C THR A 67 4.82 -18.63 -2.90
N TYR A 68 4.24 -17.46 -2.64
CA TYR A 68 3.46 -17.14 -1.44
C TYR A 68 1.96 -17.14 -1.69
N ILE A 69 1.51 -17.58 -2.85
CA ILE A 69 0.06 -17.75 -3.11
C ILE A 69 -0.40 -19.05 -2.46
N ASN A 70 -1.35 -18.92 -1.53
CA ASN A 70 -1.93 -20.06 -0.83
C ASN A 70 -2.98 -20.82 -1.67
N GLU A 71 -3.53 -21.89 -1.12
CA GLU A 71 -4.53 -22.74 -1.81
C GLU A 71 -5.83 -21.98 -2.16
N GLU A 72 -6.13 -20.88 -1.48
CA GLU A 72 -7.29 -20.04 -1.77
C GLU A 72 -7.04 -19.00 -2.88
N GLY A 73 -5.78 -18.91 -3.34
CA GLY A 73 -5.34 -17.96 -4.37
C GLY A 73 -4.98 -16.59 -3.80
N LEU A 74 -4.71 -16.47 -2.51
CA LEU A 74 -4.36 -15.23 -1.81
C LEU A 74 -2.86 -15.18 -1.49
N PHE A 75 -2.28 -13.98 -1.51
CA PHE A 75 -0.90 -13.77 -1.08
C PHE A 75 -0.80 -13.87 0.45
N ASP A 76 -0.05 -14.85 0.92
CA ASP A 76 0.08 -15.21 2.34
C ASP A 76 1.54 -15.54 2.68
N ALA A 77 2.33 -14.52 2.95
CA ALA A 77 3.75 -14.65 3.20
C ALA A 77 4.07 -14.63 4.71
N PRO A 78 5.04 -15.46 5.17
CA PRO A 78 5.43 -15.57 6.57
C PRO A 78 6.41 -14.46 6.99
N PHE A 79 6.16 -13.20 6.56
CA PHE A 79 6.98 -12.05 6.84
C PHE A 79 6.31 -11.09 7.82
N TRP A 80 6.97 -9.98 8.12
CA TRP A 80 6.31 -8.91 8.85
C TRP A 80 5.29 -8.21 7.94
N ASN A 81 4.05 -8.59 8.09
CA ASN A 81 2.93 -8.07 7.31
C ASN A 81 2.46 -6.72 7.88
N MET A 82 3.36 -5.75 7.97
CA MET A 82 3.01 -4.39 8.35
C MET A 82 2.09 -3.78 7.30
N PHE A 83 1.12 -3.07 7.79
CA PHE A 83 0.05 -2.50 6.99
C PHE A 83 -0.18 -1.03 7.33
N ASP A 84 -0.39 -0.70 8.62
CA ASP A 84 -0.51 0.64 9.13
C ASP A 84 -0.20 0.66 10.64
N TRP A 85 0.25 1.79 11.19
CA TRP A 85 0.36 1.97 12.63
C TRP A 85 -1.03 2.19 13.23
N GLY A 86 -1.74 1.13 13.53
CA GLY A 86 -3.10 1.20 14.05
C GLY A 86 -3.51 -0.05 14.81
N GLU A 87 -4.79 -0.15 15.19
CA GLU A 87 -5.35 -1.37 15.81
C GLU A 87 -5.22 -2.61 14.91
N ILE A 88 -4.91 -2.38 13.65
CA ILE A 88 -4.82 -3.37 12.61
C ILE A 88 -3.43 -4.00 12.58
N ASP A 89 -2.39 -3.23 12.94
CA ASP A 89 -1.00 -3.66 12.84
C ASP A 89 -0.43 -4.11 14.18
N TRP A 90 -0.39 -5.44 14.34
CA TRP A 90 0.45 -6.06 15.35
C TRP A 90 1.44 -7.00 14.65
N MET A 91 2.70 -6.97 15.07
CA MET A 91 3.68 -7.97 14.65
C MET A 91 3.09 -9.36 14.81
N GLY A 92 2.98 -10.10 13.70
CA GLY A 92 2.40 -11.44 13.67
C GLY A 92 0.92 -11.51 13.28
N ARG A 93 0.23 -10.41 13.04
CA ARG A 93 -1.08 -10.47 12.36
C ARG A 93 -0.88 -10.70 10.87
N ARG A 94 -1.69 -11.58 10.32
CA ARG A 94 -1.77 -11.80 8.88
C ARG A 94 -2.79 -10.80 8.31
N VAL A 95 -2.41 -10.12 7.24
CA VAL A 95 -3.27 -9.18 6.50
C VAL A 95 -3.39 -9.62 5.05
N VAL A 96 -3.79 -10.86 4.88
CA VAL A 96 -3.75 -11.60 3.61
C VAL A 96 -4.56 -10.93 2.51
N LEU A 97 -5.75 -10.43 2.83
CA LEU A 97 -6.60 -9.78 1.84
C LEU A 97 -6.03 -8.42 1.45
N PHE A 98 -5.63 -7.60 2.41
CA PHE A 98 -4.97 -6.33 2.14
C PHE A 98 -3.72 -6.50 1.28
N ASN A 99 -2.82 -7.42 1.65
CA ASN A 99 -1.59 -7.67 0.88
C ASN A 99 -1.88 -8.18 -0.53
N SER A 100 -2.91 -9.03 -0.71
CA SER A 100 -3.33 -9.50 -2.03
C SER A 100 -3.84 -8.36 -2.93
N ILE A 101 -4.55 -7.40 -2.35
CA ILE A 101 -5.03 -6.20 -3.05
C ILE A 101 -3.86 -5.28 -3.41
N MET A 102 -2.93 -5.04 -2.49
CA MET A 102 -1.73 -4.24 -2.73
C MET A 102 -0.81 -4.85 -3.80
N LEU A 103 -0.68 -6.17 -3.83
CA LEU A 103 0.00 -6.87 -4.91
C LEU A 103 -0.69 -6.61 -6.26
N GLY A 104 -2.02 -6.57 -6.28
CA GLY A 104 -2.78 -6.19 -7.47
C GLY A 104 -2.42 -4.79 -7.99
N GLY A 105 -2.18 -3.83 -7.09
CA GLY A 105 -1.71 -2.49 -7.45
C GLY A 105 -0.27 -2.46 -8.01
N ALA A 106 0.62 -3.32 -7.47
CA ALA A 106 1.95 -3.50 -8.04
C ALA A 106 1.90 -4.11 -9.44
N LEU A 107 0.98 -5.05 -9.68
CA LEU A 107 0.77 -5.63 -11.01
C LEU A 107 0.27 -4.60 -12.02
N ASP A 108 -0.60 -3.66 -11.63
CA ASP A 108 -0.99 -2.53 -12.48
C ASP A 108 0.24 -1.70 -12.90
N SER A 109 1.10 -1.39 -11.93
CA SER A 109 2.33 -0.65 -12.21
C SER A 109 3.29 -1.42 -13.13
N CYS A 110 3.38 -2.75 -12.98
CA CYS A 110 4.14 -3.59 -13.91
C CYS A 110 3.57 -3.55 -15.34
N ILE A 111 2.25 -3.64 -15.49
CA ILE A 111 1.58 -3.59 -16.80
C ILE A 111 1.91 -2.27 -17.50
N GLU A 112 1.84 -1.14 -16.81
CA GLU A 112 2.20 0.16 -17.35
C GLU A 112 3.70 0.23 -17.72
N LEU A 113 4.60 -0.33 -16.91
CA LEU A 113 6.03 -0.38 -17.20
C LEU A 113 6.38 -1.31 -18.39
N CYS A 114 5.54 -2.30 -18.69
CA CYS A 114 5.70 -3.15 -19.87
C CYS A 114 5.60 -2.36 -21.19
N GLU A 115 4.92 -1.22 -21.20
CA GLU A 115 4.90 -0.33 -22.38
C GLU A 115 6.29 0.28 -22.64
N VAL A 116 7.02 0.60 -21.57
CA VAL A 116 8.37 1.18 -21.63
C VAL A 116 9.42 0.14 -22.04
N THR A 117 9.23 -1.10 -21.58
CA THR A 117 10.16 -2.22 -21.78
C THR A 117 9.82 -3.09 -22.99
N GLU A 118 8.69 -2.80 -23.63
CA GLU A 118 8.13 -3.59 -24.75
C GLU A 118 7.90 -5.08 -24.42
N ASP A 119 7.70 -5.41 -23.13
CA ASP A 119 7.53 -6.78 -22.62
C ASP A 119 6.04 -7.18 -22.55
N GLN A 120 5.44 -7.38 -23.71
CA GLN A 120 4.01 -7.70 -23.81
C GLN A 120 3.66 -9.07 -23.21
N GLU A 121 4.60 -10.00 -23.22
CA GLU A 121 4.39 -11.33 -22.60
C GLU A 121 4.22 -11.18 -21.10
N PHE A 122 5.10 -10.43 -20.46
CA PHE A 122 4.99 -10.20 -19.01
C PHE A 122 3.77 -9.35 -18.64
N ALA A 123 3.37 -8.40 -19.50
CA ALA A 123 2.11 -7.65 -19.32
C ALA A 123 0.91 -8.60 -19.25
N GLN A 124 0.83 -9.57 -20.17
CA GLN A 124 -0.24 -10.57 -20.18
C GLN A 124 -0.20 -11.44 -18.90
N GLU A 125 0.98 -11.90 -18.49
CA GLU A 125 1.14 -12.66 -17.23
C GLU A 125 0.65 -11.85 -16.01
N CYS A 126 1.00 -10.58 -15.92
CA CYS A 126 0.55 -9.69 -14.85
C CYS A 126 -0.97 -9.48 -14.86
N CYS A 127 -1.59 -9.33 -16.04
CA CYS A 127 -3.03 -9.24 -16.18
C CYS A 127 -3.75 -10.51 -15.67
N GLU A 128 -3.26 -11.68 -16.06
CA GLU A 128 -3.83 -12.96 -15.63
C GLU A 128 -3.65 -13.19 -14.12
N TYR A 129 -2.48 -12.84 -13.60
CA TYR A 129 -2.19 -12.94 -12.17
C TYR A 129 -3.12 -12.01 -11.36
N LYS A 130 -3.28 -10.76 -11.78
CA LYS A 130 -4.21 -9.82 -11.14
C LYS A 130 -5.65 -10.32 -11.19
N ALA A 131 -6.11 -10.84 -12.32
CA ALA A 131 -7.45 -11.40 -12.46
C ALA A 131 -7.70 -12.57 -11.49
N SER A 132 -6.68 -13.41 -11.26
CA SER A 132 -6.77 -14.49 -10.28
C SER A 132 -6.88 -13.98 -8.84
N LEU A 133 -6.10 -12.93 -8.48
CA LEU A 133 -6.20 -12.29 -7.17
C LEU A 133 -7.57 -11.64 -6.95
N ILE A 134 -8.11 -10.92 -7.96
CA ILE A 134 -9.45 -10.33 -7.89
C ILE A 134 -10.49 -11.43 -7.62
N THR A 135 -10.40 -12.55 -8.34
CA THR A 135 -11.32 -13.68 -8.16
C THR A 135 -11.24 -14.26 -6.75
N ALA A 136 -10.03 -14.40 -6.20
CA ALA A 136 -9.82 -14.95 -4.87
C ALA A 136 -10.31 -14.00 -3.77
N VAL A 137 -9.92 -12.71 -3.85
CA VAL A 137 -10.27 -11.68 -2.87
C VAL A 137 -11.78 -11.45 -2.82
N ASN A 138 -12.45 -11.43 -3.99
CA ASN A 138 -13.89 -11.13 -4.06
C ASN A 138 -14.78 -12.20 -3.43
N LYS A 139 -14.28 -13.40 -3.15
CA LYS A 139 -14.98 -14.39 -2.32
C LYS A 139 -15.27 -13.89 -0.90
N TYR A 140 -14.47 -12.93 -0.43
CA TYR A 140 -14.53 -12.37 0.92
C TYR A 140 -15.29 -11.04 1.00
N PHE A 141 -15.73 -10.49 -0.13
CA PHE A 141 -16.54 -9.26 -0.13
C PHE A 141 -17.94 -9.55 0.43
N LYS A 142 -18.25 -8.95 1.57
CA LYS A 142 -19.55 -9.13 2.26
C LYS A 142 -19.98 -7.83 2.93
N ASN A 143 -21.27 -7.53 2.89
CA ASN A 143 -21.85 -6.35 3.55
C ASN A 143 -21.19 -5.03 3.14
N GLY A 144 -20.72 -4.93 1.89
CA GLY A 144 -20.10 -3.71 1.36
C GLY A 144 -18.60 -3.55 1.70
N ALA A 145 -17.97 -4.52 2.35
CA ALA A 145 -16.57 -4.43 2.77
C ALA A 145 -15.79 -5.74 2.59
N TYR A 146 -14.47 -5.62 2.65
CA TYR A 146 -13.55 -6.75 2.81
C TYR A 146 -13.04 -6.80 4.23
N PRO A 147 -12.84 -7.98 4.81
CA PRO A 147 -11.99 -8.12 5.99
C PRO A 147 -10.52 -7.89 5.60
N ASP A 148 -9.69 -7.48 6.54
CA ASP A 148 -8.24 -7.33 6.31
C ASP A 148 -7.55 -8.69 6.22
N ASN A 149 -8.11 -9.69 6.91
CA ASN A 149 -7.59 -11.04 6.99
C ASN A 149 -8.69 -12.11 6.91
N THR A 150 -8.33 -13.29 6.45
CA THR A 150 -9.22 -14.46 6.40
C THR A 150 -9.52 -15.07 7.76
N ASP A 151 -8.63 -14.91 8.74
CA ASP A 151 -8.80 -15.46 10.11
C ASP A 151 -9.80 -14.66 10.97
N ASN A 152 -10.09 -13.41 10.59
CA ASN A 152 -11.06 -12.56 11.27
C ASN A 152 -11.92 -11.81 10.26
N LEU A 153 -13.03 -12.38 9.89
CA LEU A 153 -13.96 -11.83 8.89
C LEU A 153 -14.64 -10.50 9.30
N ASN A 154 -14.43 -10.04 10.53
CA ASN A 154 -14.94 -8.76 11.04
C ASN A 154 -13.84 -7.69 11.13
N SER A 155 -12.66 -7.93 10.58
CA SER A 155 -11.48 -7.04 10.70
C SER A 155 -11.42 -5.94 9.65
N GLY A 156 -12.50 -5.63 8.96
CA GLY A 156 -12.48 -4.65 7.86
C GLY A 156 -12.01 -3.26 8.27
N SER A 157 -11.14 -2.66 7.47
CA SER A 157 -10.58 -1.33 7.66
C SER A 157 -10.83 -0.39 6.47
N GLN A 158 -10.80 0.93 6.74
CA GLN A 158 -10.96 1.95 5.71
C GLN A 158 -9.89 1.84 4.62
N ILE A 159 -8.65 1.51 5.00
CA ILE A 159 -7.57 1.40 4.03
C ILE A 159 -7.75 0.20 3.11
N THR A 160 -8.19 -0.96 3.61
CA THR A 160 -8.46 -2.12 2.76
C THR A 160 -9.57 -1.83 1.74
N LEU A 161 -10.62 -1.11 2.15
CA LEU A 161 -11.67 -0.68 1.23
C LEU A 161 -11.15 0.32 0.19
N ALA A 162 -10.33 1.30 0.61
CA ALA A 162 -9.75 2.30 -0.28
C ALA A 162 -8.84 1.67 -1.34
N VAL A 163 -7.88 0.82 -0.95
CA VAL A 163 -6.98 0.16 -1.90
C VAL A 163 -7.73 -0.82 -2.82
N ALA A 164 -8.79 -1.47 -2.34
CA ALA A 164 -9.62 -2.32 -3.17
C ALA A 164 -10.31 -1.52 -4.29
N TYR A 165 -10.81 -0.34 -3.98
CA TYR A 165 -11.38 0.56 -4.98
C TYR A 165 -10.31 1.12 -5.92
N LEU A 166 -9.16 1.53 -5.41
CA LEU A 166 -8.05 2.07 -6.21
C LEU A 166 -7.57 1.07 -7.26
N HIS A 167 -7.36 -0.17 -6.86
CA HIS A 167 -6.77 -1.20 -7.70
C HIS A 167 -7.80 -2.07 -8.44
N GLY A 168 -9.09 -1.64 -8.47
CA GLY A 168 -10.13 -2.28 -9.29
C GLY A 168 -10.65 -3.63 -8.78
N PHE A 169 -10.49 -3.91 -7.49
CA PHE A 169 -11.16 -5.04 -6.82
C PHE A 169 -12.60 -4.71 -6.45
N LEU A 170 -12.92 -3.43 -6.35
CA LEU A 170 -14.20 -2.89 -5.91
C LEU A 170 -14.73 -1.86 -6.90
N ASP A 171 -16.02 -1.88 -7.17
CA ASP A 171 -16.69 -0.87 -7.99
C ASP A 171 -16.92 0.43 -7.19
N LYS A 172 -17.04 1.56 -7.91
CA LYS A 172 -17.36 2.88 -7.31
C LYS A 172 -18.62 2.85 -6.44
N LYS A 173 -19.65 2.13 -6.85
CA LYS A 173 -20.94 2.05 -6.13
C LYS A 173 -20.81 1.49 -4.71
N ASP A 174 -19.79 0.66 -4.49
CA ASP A 174 -19.54 -0.03 -3.21
C ASP A 174 -18.54 0.74 -2.33
N PHE A 175 -17.85 1.76 -2.88
CA PHE A 175 -16.98 2.69 -2.13
C PHE A 175 -17.83 3.86 -1.62
N SER A 176 -18.37 3.73 -0.41
CA SER A 176 -19.28 4.72 0.17
C SER A 176 -18.83 5.19 1.56
N GLU A 177 -19.20 6.44 1.88
CA GLU A 177 -18.94 7.00 3.21
C GLU A 177 -19.70 6.25 4.32
N GLU A 178 -20.88 5.73 4.02
CA GLU A 178 -21.66 4.93 4.97
C GLU A 178 -20.88 3.67 5.35
N THR A 179 -20.33 2.96 4.39
CA THR A 179 -19.46 1.80 4.64
C THR A 179 -18.20 2.19 5.38
N LEU A 180 -17.50 3.26 4.94
CA LEU A 180 -16.25 3.71 5.58
C LEU A 180 -16.42 4.00 7.08
N LYS A 181 -17.56 4.58 7.50
CA LYS A 181 -17.87 4.86 8.93
C LYS A 181 -18.04 3.61 9.80
N THR A 182 -18.25 2.45 9.20
CA THR A 182 -18.40 1.18 9.93
C THR A 182 -17.09 0.43 10.09
N LEU A 183 -16.02 0.89 9.43
CA LEU A 183 -14.73 0.23 9.35
C LEU A 183 -13.73 0.83 10.33
N THR A 184 -12.70 0.06 10.67
CA THR A 184 -11.58 0.55 11.48
C THR A 184 -10.90 1.72 10.76
N GLU A 185 -10.74 2.84 11.48
CA GLU A 185 -10.13 4.05 10.95
C GLU A 185 -8.64 3.86 10.66
N ILE A 186 -8.14 4.68 9.74
CA ILE A 186 -6.71 4.73 9.39
C ILE A 186 -5.92 5.31 10.56
N GLY A 187 -4.87 4.59 10.99
CA GLY A 187 -4.10 4.94 12.17
C GLY A 187 -2.95 5.91 11.92
N SER A 188 -2.43 5.99 10.70
CA SER A 188 -1.28 6.84 10.37
C SER A 188 -1.53 7.77 9.19
N PRO A 189 -0.84 8.93 9.15
CA PRO A 189 -0.89 9.82 8.01
C PRO A 189 -0.45 9.19 6.69
N PHE A 190 0.47 8.21 6.72
CA PHE A 190 0.92 7.48 5.54
C PHE A 190 -0.24 6.83 4.79
N SER A 191 -1.06 6.08 5.50
CA SER A 191 -2.15 5.33 4.91
C SER A 191 -3.30 6.21 4.41
N LEU A 192 -3.37 7.47 4.85
CA LEU A 192 -4.33 8.45 4.33
C LEU A 192 -4.12 8.76 2.84
N LEU A 193 -2.90 8.56 2.30
CA LEU A 193 -2.65 8.67 0.86
C LEU A 193 -3.69 7.86 0.07
N TYR A 194 -3.86 6.60 0.41
CA TYR A 194 -4.78 5.70 -0.30
C TYR A 194 -6.25 6.11 -0.17
N LEU A 195 -6.64 6.62 0.99
CA LEU A 195 -8.01 7.11 1.17
C LEU A 195 -8.27 8.36 0.32
N TYR A 196 -7.30 9.26 0.25
CA TYR A 196 -7.43 10.49 -0.54
C TYR A 196 -7.39 10.21 -2.03
N GLU A 197 -6.53 9.32 -2.50
CA GLU A 197 -6.53 8.86 -3.90
C GLU A 197 -7.88 8.19 -4.26
N ALA A 198 -8.45 7.42 -3.34
CA ALA A 198 -9.76 6.81 -3.54
C ALA A 198 -10.88 7.87 -3.62
N TYR A 199 -10.83 8.93 -2.78
CA TYR A 199 -11.75 10.06 -2.89
C TYR A 199 -11.54 10.84 -4.20
N GLU A 200 -10.31 11.05 -4.62
CA GLU A 200 -9.98 11.71 -5.90
C GLU A 200 -10.54 10.91 -7.07
N LYS A 201 -10.28 9.61 -7.12
CA LYS A 201 -10.84 8.68 -8.12
C LYS A 201 -12.37 8.67 -8.12
N ALA A 202 -12.99 8.88 -6.96
CA ALA A 202 -14.44 9.01 -6.82
C ALA A 202 -14.97 10.40 -7.24
N GLY A 203 -14.11 11.41 -7.35
CA GLY A 203 -14.47 12.81 -7.61
C GLY A 203 -14.87 13.59 -6.35
N ASP A 204 -14.52 13.11 -5.17
CA ASP A 204 -14.92 13.65 -3.86
C ASP A 204 -13.85 14.57 -3.26
N TYR A 205 -13.28 15.49 -4.02
CA TYR A 205 -12.17 16.39 -3.62
C TYR A 205 -12.44 17.15 -2.34
N GLN A 206 -13.69 17.57 -2.09
CA GLN A 206 -14.05 18.32 -0.88
C GLN A 206 -13.82 17.49 0.39
N LYS A 207 -13.96 16.17 0.32
CA LYS A 207 -13.67 15.26 1.44
C LYS A 207 -12.19 15.24 1.77
N ILE A 208 -11.31 15.26 0.77
CA ILE A 208 -9.86 15.32 0.95
C ILE A 208 -9.51 16.57 1.76
N ILE A 209 -9.94 17.75 1.28
CA ILE A 209 -9.67 19.04 1.94
C ILE A 209 -10.20 19.05 3.38
N SER A 210 -11.44 18.61 3.58
CA SER A 210 -12.06 18.57 4.90
C SER A 210 -11.33 17.65 5.86
N HIS A 211 -10.94 16.46 5.38
CA HIS A 211 -10.23 15.48 6.20
C HIS A 211 -8.80 15.92 6.53
N ILE A 212 -8.04 16.49 5.58
CA ILE A 212 -6.72 17.06 5.83
C ILE A 212 -6.84 18.15 6.90
N THR A 213 -7.79 19.07 6.74
CA THR A 213 -7.98 20.19 7.67
C THR A 213 -8.29 19.71 9.08
N SER A 214 -9.14 18.70 9.25
CA SER A 214 -9.50 18.16 10.58
C SER A 214 -8.36 17.35 11.20
N SER A 215 -7.74 16.44 10.45
CA SER A 215 -6.78 15.46 10.98
C SER A 215 -5.42 16.10 11.29
N TYR A 216 -4.90 16.93 10.39
CA TYR A 216 -3.59 17.59 10.58
C TYR A 216 -3.64 18.81 11.51
N ARG A 217 -4.84 19.38 11.76
CA ARG A 217 -5.02 20.44 12.75
C ARG A 217 -4.43 20.09 14.10
N GLN A 218 -4.57 18.85 14.55
CA GLN A 218 -4.04 18.41 15.82
C GLN A 218 -2.51 18.55 15.91
N MET A 219 -1.78 18.29 14.83
CA MET A 219 -0.32 18.51 14.80
C MET A 219 -0.01 19.99 14.94
N VAL A 220 -0.70 20.86 14.19
CA VAL A 220 -0.50 22.32 14.23
C VAL A 220 -0.81 22.87 15.62
N GLU A 221 -1.93 22.52 16.22
CA GLU A 221 -2.34 22.96 17.56
C GLU A 221 -1.42 22.43 18.67
N SER A 222 -0.76 21.29 18.42
CA SER A 222 0.27 20.75 19.33
C SER A 222 1.65 21.42 19.13
N GLY A 223 1.76 22.42 18.27
CA GLY A 223 3.01 23.16 18.02
C GLY A 223 3.98 22.47 17.08
N ALA A 224 3.50 21.57 16.23
CA ALA A 224 4.35 20.88 15.26
C ALA A 224 4.96 21.87 14.25
N THR A 225 6.27 21.75 14.03
CA THR A 225 7.02 22.46 12.98
C THR A 225 7.32 21.59 11.78
N THR A 226 7.03 20.29 11.90
CA THR A 226 7.18 19.24 10.86
C THR A 226 5.97 18.34 10.94
N VAL A 227 5.78 17.48 9.94
CA VAL A 227 4.78 16.40 9.99
C VAL A 227 5.27 15.23 10.82
N TRP A 228 4.39 14.61 11.60
CA TRP A 228 4.70 13.54 12.52
C TRP A 228 4.29 12.18 11.96
N GLU A 229 4.98 11.12 12.40
CA GLU A 229 4.75 9.74 11.93
C GLU A 229 3.33 9.24 12.18
N VAL A 230 2.74 9.61 13.33
CA VAL A 230 1.35 9.30 13.72
C VAL A 230 0.67 10.55 14.27
N PHE A 231 -0.65 10.55 14.29
CA PHE A 231 -1.42 11.64 14.88
C PHE A 231 -1.28 11.69 16.41
N PRO A 232 -1.33 12.90 17.03
CA PRO A 232 -1.30 13.04 18.47
C PRO A 232 -2.43 12.25 19.15
N GLY A 233 -2.10 11.63 20.28
CA GLY A 233 -3.09 10.93 21.10
C GLY A 233 -3.47 9.54 20.57
N THR A 234 -2.86 9.06 19.50
CA THR A 234 -3.06 7.67 19.07
C THR A 234 -2.47 6.70 20.10
N PRO A 235 -3.14 5.56 20.38
CA PRO A 235 -2.65 4.58 21.37
C PRO A 235 -1.40 3.83 20.88
N TYR A 236 -0.97 4.04 19.66
CA TYR A 236 0.07 3.27 18.97
C TYR A 236 1.47 3.87 19.08
N GLY A 237 1.59 5.04 19.70
CA GLY A 237 2.90 5.57 20.09
C GLY A 237 3.54 4.71 21.21
N PRO A 238 4.87 4.73 21.37
CA PRO A 238 5.53 4.15 22.53
C PRO A 238 4.90 4.68 23.82
N LYS A 239 4.78 3.85 24.84
CA LYS A 239 4.23 4.28 26.15
C LYS A 239 4.94 5.55 26.62
N GLY A 240 4.17 6.60 26.88
CA GLY A 240 4.68 7.90 27.35
C GLY A 240 5.04 8.91 26.26
N PHE A 241 4.85 8.57 24.98
CA PHE A 241 5.01 9.51 23.86
C PHE A 241 3.69 9.72 23.14
N PRO A 242 3.27 10.97 22.90
CA PRO A 242 2.03 11.26 22.18
C PRO A 242 2.10 10.92 20.68
N THR A 243 3.29 10.68 20.15
CA THR A 243 3.57 10.31 18.76
C THR A 243 4.92 9.57 18.69
N ARG A 244 5.25 8.98 17.52
CA ARG A 244 6.53 8.31 17.28
C ARG A 244 7.61 9.31 16.86
N SER A 245 7.86 9.47 15.56
CA SER A 245 8.81 10.46 15.03
C SER A 245 8.11 11.80 14.80
N HIS A 246 8.77 12.90 15.18
CA HIS A 246 8.28 14.27 14.96
C HIS A 246 8.76 14.87 13.63
N ALA A 247 9.47 14.13 12.80
CA ALA A 247 9.88 14.52 11.45
C ALA A 247 9.84 13.28 10.55
N HIS A 248 8.72 13.05 9.90
CA HIS A 248 8.47 11.83 9.13
C HIS A 248 7.88 12.16 7.77
N ALA A 249 8.69 11.95 6.72
CA ALA A 249 8.34 12.35 5.35
C ALA A 249 7.06 11.69 4.82
N TRP A 250 6.76 10.45 5.22
CA TRP A 250 5.56 9.75 4.75
C TRP A 250 4.24 10.47 5.11
N SER A 251 4.30 11.38 6.08
CA SER A 251 3.13 12.15 6.51
C SER A 251 2.92 13.43 5.70
N SER A 252 3.75 13.68 4.68
CA SER A 252 3.62 14.85 3.79
C SER A 252 2.51 14.71 2.75
N VAL A 253 1.64 13.71 2.89
CA VAL A 253 0.51 13.43 1.99
C VAL A 253 -0.30 14.67 1.60
N PRO A 254 -0.61 15.65 2.48
CA PRO A 254 -1.35 16.82 2.09
C PRO A 254 -0.69 17.65 0.98
N VAL A 255 0.64 17.66 0.91
CA VAL A 255 1.38 18.42 -0.11
C VAL A 255 1.04 17.93 -1.51
N TYR A 256 0.92 16.63 -1.68
CA TYR A 256 0.56 16.01 -2.96
C TYR A 256 -0.83 16.44 -3.46
N PHE A 257 -1.79 16.65 -2.56
CA PHE A 257 -3.17 17.02 -2.93
C PHE A 257 -3.41 18.55 -2.99
N PHE A 258 -2.43 19.37 -2.64
CA PHE A 258 -2.51 20.82 -2.74
C PHE A 258 -1.72 21.39 -3.93
N THR A 259 -1.08 20.54 -4.73
CA THR A 259 -0.37 20.92 -5.95
C THR A 259 -1.20 20.59 -7.18
#